data_caf046c231ad04d78bc80f5f07353923
#
_entry.id   caf046c231ad04d78bc80f5f07353923
#
_cell.length_a   1.000
_cell.length_b   1.000
_cell.length_c   1.000
_cell.angle_alpha   90.00
_cell.angle_beta   90.00
_cell.angle_gamma   90.00
#
_symmetry.space_group_name_H-M   'P 1'
#
loop_
_entity.id
_entity.type
_entity.pdbx_description
1 polymer ?
#
loop_
_entity_poly.entity_id
_entity_poly.type
_entity_poly.pdbx_seq_one_letter_code
_entity_poly.pdbx_strand_id
1 'polypeptide(L)'
;MKILTVILALAAMGGSLSAQDVRADAMPAPDLGATEAHLALAVRPSVTKKDVAESRFWRPSTIALVALDGAAKAVDCYATRKNIDGGGVEYDPLARPFVHTAGVQVAAMAALFGAEVVGAYMLHWKRHDMAGHAVLAGGALMNGLGAAFSIKHRVADW
;
A
#
# COMPACT_ATOMS: atom_id res chain seq x y z
N MET A 1 13.14 -15.75 13.97
CA MET A 1 11.79 -15.68 14.55
C MET A 1 11.27 -14.27 14.83
N LYS A 2 12.09 -13.24 15.05
CA LYS A 2 11.61 -11.86 15.39
C LYS A 2 10.96 -11.08 14.21
N ILE A 3 11.30 -11.39 12.97
CA ILE A 3 10.78 -10.69 11.78
C ILE A 3 9.34 -11.12 11.46
N LEU A 4 9.00 -12.40 11.65
CA LEU A 4 7.64 -12.90 11.43
C LEU A 4 6.62 -12.25 12.36
N THR A 5 7.04 -11.93 13.58
CA THR A 5 6.20 -11.27 14.59
C THR A 5 5.87 -9.81 14.19
N VAL A 6 6.79 -9.10 13.54
CA VAL A 6 6.57 -7.72 13.09
C VAL A 6 5.58 -7.68 11.92
N ILE A 7 5.67 -8.63 10.99
CA ILE A 7 4.73 -8.71 9.84
C ILE A 7 3.32 -9.04 10.33
N LEU A 8 3.19 -9.94 11.30
CA LEU A 8 1.89 -10.29 11.89
C LEU A 8 1.29 -9.13 12.70
N ALA A 9 2.13 -8.32 13.37
CA ALA A 9 1.68 -7.16 14.14
C ALA A 9 1.15 -6.03 13.25
N LEU A 10 1.76 -5.78 12.07
CA LEU A 10 1.23 -4.80 11.11
C LEU A 10 -0.11 -5.24 10.51
N ALA A 11 -0.30 -6.53 10.27
CA ALA A 11 -1.57 -7.08 9.77
C ALA A 11 -2.70 -6.99 10.83
N ALA A 12 -2.37 -7.09 12.13
CA ALA A 12 -3.33 -7.00 13.22
C ALA A 12 -3.80 -5.56 13.50
N MET A 13 -3.01 -4.54 13.16
CA MET A 13 -3.41 -3.14 13.36
C MET A 13 -4.38 -2.60 12.30
N GLY A 14 -4.57 -3.32 11.18
CA GLY A 14 -5.53 -2.96 10.13
C GLY A 14 -7.00 -3.33 10.40
N GLY A 15 -7.29 -4.00 11.48
CA GLY A 15 -8.61 -4.57 11.71
C GLY A 15 -9.30 -4.05 12.97
N SER A 16 -9.74 -2.80 13.01
CA SER A 16 -10.83 -2.35 13.90
C SER A 16 -11.16 -0.87 13.68
N LEU A 17 -11.73 -0.54 12.52
CA LEU A 17 -12.62 0.61 12.43
C LEU A 17 -14.03 0.06 12.33
N SER A 18 -14.55 -0.38 13.46
CA SER A 18 -15.95 -0.63 13.67
C SER A 18 -16.68 0.71 13.53
N ALA A 19 -17.52 0.82 12.52
CA ALA A 19 -18.48 1.89 12.42
C ALA A 19 -19.38 1.82 13.65
N GLN A 20 -19.19 2.72 14.61
CA GLN A 20 -20.16 2.96 15.66
C GLN A 20 -21.38 3.61 15.01
N ASP A 21 -22.47 2.85 14.93
CA ASP A 21 -23.81 3.36 14.73
C ASP A 21 -24.12 4.38 15.83
N VAL A 22 -23.92 5.65 15.54
CA VAL A 22 -24.43 6.74 16.37
C VAL A 22 -25.91 6.83 16.08
N ARG A 23 -26.68 6.10 16.90
CA ARG A 23 -28.13 6.25 16.98
C ARG A 23 -28.41 7.63 17.57
N ALA A 24 -28.68 8.60 16.71
CA ALA A 24 -29.14 9.91 17.13
C ALA A 24 -30.57 9.77 17.63
N ASP A 25 -30.74 9.83 18.95
CA ASP A 25 -32.05 10.03 19.57
C ASP A 25 -32.65 11.35 19.07
N ALA A 26 -33.81 11.23 18.43
CA ALA A 26 -34.52 12.35 17.85
C ALA A 26 -35.00 13.29 18.96
N MET A 27 -34.34 14.42 19.12
CA MET A 27 -34.94 15.60 19.79
C MET A 27 -35.95 16.23 18.84
N PRO A 28 -37.13 16.63 19.31
CA PRO A 28 -38.12 17.34 18.49
C PRO A 28 -37.53 18.68 18.07
N ALA A 29 -37.51 18.90 16.75
CA ALA A 29 -37.01 20.14 16.15
C ALA A 29 -37.91 21.32 16.50
N PRO A 30 -37.40 22.50 16.92
CA PRO A 30 -38.17 23.71 16.94
C PRO A 30 -38.48 24.11 15.48
N ASP A 31 -39.74 24.46 15.28
CA ASP A 31 -40.30 24.94 14.01
C ASP A 31 -39.73 26.32 13.68
N LEU A 32 -38.56 26.36 13.03
CA LEU A 32 -37.95 27.56 12.48
C LEU A 32 -38.28 27.63 10.99
N GLY A 33 -39.12 28.64 10.71
CA GLY A 33 -39.80 28.88 9.46
C GLY A 33 -38.99 28.65 8.18
N ALA A 34 -39.71 28.35 7.13
CA ALA A 34 -39.35 27.93 5.76
C ALA A 34 -38.31 28.79 5.01
N THR A 35 -37.64 29.76 5.64
CA THR A 35 -36.70 30.67 4.98
C THR A 35 -35.26 30.13 5.01
N GLU A 36 -34.88 29.26 5.91
CA GLU A 36 -33.52 28.70 5.96
C GLU A 36 -33.32 27.47 5.08
N ALA A 37 -34.39 26.80 4.68
CA ALA A 37 -34.32 25.61 3.83
C ALA A 37 -33.79 25.92 2.41
N HIS A 38 -33.94 27.16 1.92
CA HIS A 38 -33.45 27.59 0.61
C HIS A 38 -31.94 27.91 0.59
N LEU A 39 -31.34 28.28 1.70
CA LEU A 39 -29.91 28.58 1.79
C LEU A 39 -29.04 27.31 1.99
N ALA A 40 -29.59 26.28 2.59
CA ALA A 40 -28.88 25.02 2.80
C ALA A 40 -28.74 24.15 1.53
N LEU A 41 -29.54 24.44 0.49
CA LEU A 41 -29.45 23.72 -0.80
C LEU A 41 -28.33 24.21 -1.72
N ALA A 42 -27.69 25.35 -1.42
CA ALA A 42 -26.80 26.04 -2.34
C ALA A 42 -25.31 25.64 -2.26
N VAL A 43 -24.90 24.80 -1.30
CA VAL A 43 -23.48 24.41 -1.20
C VAL A 43 -23.34 22.92 -0.96
N ARG A 44 -23.88 22.11 -1.88
CA ARG A 44 -23.31 20.77 -2.02
C ARG A 44 -22.06 20.90 -2.90
N PRO A 45 -20.85 20.64 -2.36
CA PRO A 45 -19.67 20.59 -3.20
C PRO A 45 -19.95 19.60 -4.35
N SER A 46 -19.81 20.06 -5.59
CA SER A 46 -19.99 19.19 -6.76
C SER A 46 -18.89 18.13 -6.69
N VAL A 47 -19.24 16.93 -6.24
CA VAL A 47 -18.33 15.78 -6.22
C VAL A 47 -17.96 15.49 -7.67
N THR A 48 -16.73 15.74 -8.04
CA THR A 48 -16.24 15.52 -9.39
C THR A 48 -16.07 14.01 -9.65
N LYS A 49 -16.07 13.61 -10.92
CA LYS A 49 -15.75 12.22 -11.29
C LYS A 49 -14.38 11.80 -10.77
N LYS A 50 -13.48 12.76 -10.60
CA LYS A 50 -12.15 12.57 -10.02
C LYS A 50 -12.24 12.18 -8.55
N ASP A 51 -13.01 12.90 -7.74
CA ASP A 51 -13.15 12.65 -6.31
C ASP A 51 -13.76 11.27 -6.04
N VAL A 52 -14.72 10.86 -6.88
CA VAL A 52 -15.32 9.51 -6.80
C VAL A 52 -14.32 8.42 -7.20
N ALA A 53 -13.49 8.66 -8.21
CA ALA A 53 -12.48 7.71 -8.65
C ALA A 53 -11.39 7.55 -7.58
N GLU A 54 -10.92 8.66 -7.02
CA GLU A 54 -9.90 8.67 -5.99
C GLU A 54 -10.38 7.95 -4.70
N SER A 55 -11.58 8.24 -4.23
CA SER A 55 -12.17 7.55 -3.07
C SER A 55 -12.35 6.05 -3.29
N ARG A 56 -12.56 5.62 -4.55
CA ARG A 56 -12.68 4.20 -4.90
C ARG A 56 -11.35 3.47 -4.94
N PHE A 57 -10.26 4.14 -5.30
CA PHE A 57 -8.93 3.53 -5.30
C PHE A 57 -8.46 3.21 -3.88
N TRP A 58 -8.60 4.15 -2.96
CA TRP A 58 -8.15 4.01 -1.56
C TRP A 58 -9.13 3.20 -0.70
N ARG A 59 -9.64 2.09 -1.23
CA ARG A 59 -10.42 1.13 -0.45
C ARG A 59 -9.51 0.32 0.48
N PRO A 60 -10.04 -0.25 1.57
CA PRO A 60 -9.25 -1.06 2.50
C PRO A 60 -8.45 -2.17 1.81
N SER A 61 -9.01 -2.83 0.79
CA SER A 61 -8.33 -3.86 0.01
C SER A 61 -7.11 -3.33 -0.75
N THR A 62 -7.23 -2.17 -1.40
CA THR A 62 -6.11 -1.54 -2.12
C THR A 62 -5.03 -1.06 -1.14
N ILE A 63 -5.45 -0.44 -0.02
CA ILE A 63 -4.53 -0.02 1.03
C ILE A 63 -3.74 -1.22 1.57
N ALA A 64 -4.43 -2.34 1.82
CA ALA A 64 -3.79 -3.57 2.28
C ALA A 64 -2.77 -4.11 1.26
N LEU A 65 -3.11 -4.09 -0.04
CA LEU A 65 -2.18 -4.52 -1.09
C LEU A 65 -0.97 -3.57 -1.23
N VAL A 66 -1.17 -2.27 -1.17
CA VAL A 66 -0.08 -1.28 -1.18
C VAL A 66 0.83 -1.48 0.03
N ALA A 67 0.26 -1.67 1.21
CA ALA A 67 1.05 -1.92 2.43
C ALA A 67 1.81 -3.25 2.35
N LEU A 68 1.19 -4.31 1.83
CA LEU A 68 1.83 -5.62 1.64
C LEU A 68 2.98 -5.53 0.64
N ASP A 69 2.78 -4.87 -0.49
CA ASP A 69 3.80 -4.67 -1.52
C ASP A 69 4.99 -3.85 -0.98
N GLY A 70 4.72 -2.73 -0.31
CA GLY A 70 5.75 -1.93 0.33
C GLY A 70 6.53 -2.71 1.40
N ALA A 71 5.84 -3.51 2.22
CA ALA A 71 6.49 -4.36 3.23
C ALA A 71 7.36 -5.44 2.58
N ALA A 72 6.87 -6.11 1.51
CA ALA A 72 7.63 -7.12 0.78
C ALA A 72 8.92 -6.51 0.19
N LYS A 73 8.83 -5.34 -0.43
CA LYS A 73 10.00 -4.60 -0.96
C LYS A 73 11.00 -4.22 0.13
N ALA A 74 10.53 -3.76 1.26
CA ALA A 74 11.39 -3.42 2.38
C ALA A 74 12.16 -4.64 2.91
N VAL A 75 11.48 -5.79 3.03
CA VAL A 75 12.09 -7.04 3.47
C VAL A 75 13.10 -7.55 2.43
N ASP A 76 12.76 -7.51 1.14
CA ASP A 76 13.65 -7.92 0.06
C ASP A 76 14.90 -7.02 0.00
N CYS A 77 14.71 -5.70 0.06
CA CYS A 77 15.80 -4.73 0.10
C CYS A 77 16.75 -5.00 1.29
N TYR A 78 16.19 -5.25 2.48
CA TYR A 78 16.98 -5.57 3.67
C TYR A 78 17.71 -6.90 3.54
N ALA A 79 17.03 -7.95 3.08
CA ALA A 79 17.60 -9.29 2.94
C ALA A 79 18.74 -9.32 1.91
N THR A 80 18.52 -8.68 0.75
CA THR A 80 19.51 -8.53 -0.29
C THR A 80 20.72 -7.74 0.21
N ARG A 81 20.50 -6.61 0.91
CA ARG A 81 21.61 -5.81 1.48
C ARG A 81 22.45 -6.64 2.45
N LYS A 82 21.79 -7.34 3.37
CA LYS A 82 22.46 -8.22 4.32
C LYS A 82 23.28 -9.33 3.66
N ASN A 83 22.76 -9.88 2.57
CA ASN A 83 23.45 -10.91 1.80
C ASN A 83 24.72 -10.33 1.14
N ILE A 84 24.62 -9.15 0.52
CA ILE A 84 25.77 -8.49 -0.15
C ILE A 84 26.82 -8.04 0.87
N ASP A 85 26.42 -7.45 2.00
CA ASP A 85 27.32 -7.04 3.06
C ASP A 85 28.07 -8.22 3.70
N GLY A 86 27.48 -9.42 3.66
CA GLY A 86 28.09 -10.70 4.04
C GLY A 86 28.97 -11.33 2.97
N GLY A 87 29.27 -10.65 1.86
CA GLY A 87 30.10 -11.17 0.77
C GLY A 87 29.33 -11.97 -0.28
N GLY A 88 28.00 -12.02 -0.19
CA GLY A 88 27.15 -12.64 -1.22
C GLY A 88 27.13 -11.83 -2.52
N VAL A 89 26.67 -12.47 -3.59
CA VAL A 89 26.57 -11.86 -4.91
C VAL A 89 25.09 -11.79 -5.31
N GLU A 90 24.67 -10.66 -5.90
CA GLU A 90 23.36 -10.54 -6.50
C GLU A 90 23.31 -11.37 -7.78
N TYR A 91 22.38 -12.33 -7.82
CA TYR A 91 22.21 -13.25 -8.95
C TYR A 91 21.27 -12.69 -10.02
N ASP A 92 20.35 -11.79 -9.65
CA ASP A 92 19.45 -11.15 -10.60
C ASP A 92 20.23 -10.11 -11.43
N PRO A 93 20.42 -10.33 -12.74
CA PRO A 93 21.16 -9.41 -13.59
C PRO A 93 20.49 -8.03 -13.71
N LEU A 94 19.15 -7.96 -13.51
CA LEU A 94 18.41 -6.70 -13.54
C LEU A 94 18.58 -5.91 -12.25
N ALA A 95 18.67 -6.58 -11.10
CA ALA A 95 18.87 -5.95 -9.80
C ALA A 95 20.33 -5.52 -9.58
N ARG A 96 21.29 -6.27 -10.15
CA ARG A 96 22.73 -6.07 -9.94
C ARG A 96 23.22 -4.62 -10.09
N PRO A 97 22.78 -3.81 -11.08
CA PRO A 97 23.21 -2.41 -11.20
C PRO A 97 22.75 -1.52 -10.02
N PHE A 98 21.71 -1.93 -9.31
CA PHE A 98 21.06 -1.12 -8.27
C PHE A 98 21.52 -1.46 -6.86
N VAL A 99 22.26 -2.55 -6.66
CA VAL A 99 22.66 -3.01 -5.32
C VAL A 99 24.08 -2.59 -4.91
N HIS A 100 24.77 -1.76 -5.71
CA HIS A 100 26.15 -1.33 -5.41
C HIS A 100 26.26 -0.57 -4.10
N THR A 101 25.29 0.28 -3.77
CA THR A 101 25.22 1.00 -2.51
C THR A 101 23.83 0.91 -1.91
N ALA A 102 23.74 0.98 -0.58
CA ALA A 102 22.45 0.96 0.12
C ALA A 102 21.52 2.10 -0.35
N GLY A 103 22.08 3.29 -0.60
CA GLY A 103 21.28 4.44 -1.06
C GLY A 103 20.67 4.21 -2.45
N VAL A 104 21.44 3.68 -3.40
CA VAL A 104 20.94 3.37 -4.76
C VAL A 104 19.90 2.28 -4.69
N GLN A 105 20.11 1.24 -3.91
CA GLN A 105 19.17 0.15 -3.73
C GLN A 105 17.82 0.63 -3.18
N VAL A 106 17.85 1.44 -2.11
CA VAL A 106 16.62 2.00 -1.51
C VAL A 106 15.91 2.92 -2.51
N ALA A 107 16.64 3.78 -3.22
CA ALA A 107 16.06 4.67 -4.22
C ALA A 107 15.40 3.89 -5.37
N ALA A 108 16.05 2.83 -5.88
CA ALA A 108 15.50 1.98 -6.93
C ALA A 108 14.22 1.26 -6.47
N MET A 109 14.22 0.69 -5.26
CA MET A 109 13.04 0.04 -4.67
C MET A 109 11.89 1.02 -4.44
N ALA A 110 12.19 2.23 -3.97
CA ALA A 110 11.19 3.28 -3.79
C ALA A 110 10.59 3.75 -5.13
N ALA A 111 11.41 3.89 -6.16
CA ALA A 111 10.98 4.24 -7.50
C ALA A 111 10.08 3.15 -8.11
N LEU A 112 10.47 1.88 -7.96
CA LEU A 112 9.68 0.73 -8.42
C LEU A 112 8.33 0.68 -7.70
N PHE A 113 8.32 0.81 -6.38
CA PHE A 113 7.10 0.87 -5.58
C PHE A 113 6.17 2.01 -6.02
N GLY A 114 6.73 3.22 -6.20
CA GLY A 114 5.97 4.37 -6.70
C GLY A 114 5.37 4.13 -8.08
N ALA A 115 6.14 3.52 -9.00
CA ALA A 115 5.67 3.18 -10.35
C ALA A 115 4.52 2.16 -10.32
N GLU A 116 4.59 1.16 -9.46
CA GLU A 116 3.52 0.16 -9.30
C GLU A 116 2.23 0.77 -8.72
N VAL A 117 2.35 1.61 -7.69
CA VAL A 117 1.19 2.31 -7.10
C VAL A 117 0.56 3.25 -8.13
N VAL A 118 1.36 4.03 -8.85
CA VAL A 118 0.87 4.91 -9.93
C VAL A 118 0.25 4.10 -11.06
N GLY A 119 0.87 3.01 -11.49
CA GLY A 119 0.33 2.11 -12.50
C GLY A 119 -1.00 1.50 -12.09
N ALA A 120 -1.10 1.02 -10.86
CA ALA A 120 -2.35 0.49 -10.29
C ALA A 120 -3.44 1.57 -10.23
N TYR A 121 -3.09 2.80 -9.83
CA TYR A 121 -4.00 3.94 -9.83
C TYR A 121 -4.50 4.27 -11.24
N MET A 122 -3.60 4.31 -12.23
CA MET A 122 -3.98 4.57 -13.63
C MET A 122 -4.90 3.49 -14.22
N LEU A 123 -4.66 2.22 -13.88
CA LEU A 123 -5.51 1.11 -14.26
C LEU A 123 -6.89 1.23 -13.62
N HIS A 124 -6.95 1.57 -12.34
CA HIS A 124 -8.20 1.84 -11.65
C HIS A 124 -8.98 3.01 -12.29
N TRP A 125 -8.30 4.10 -12.63
CA TRP A 125 -8.91 5.22 -13.36
C TRP A 125 -9.57 4.78 -14.65
N LYS A 126 -8.95 3.84 -15.37
CA LYS A 126 -9.49 3.24 -16.60
C LYS A 126 -10.51 2.12 -16.35
N ARG A 127 -10.96 1.93 -15.11
CA ARG A 127 -11.89 0.87 -14.66
C ARG A 127 -11.34 -0.56 -14.81
N HIS A 128 -10.03 -0.72 -14.73
CA HIS A 128 -9.34 -2.01 -14.71
C HIS A 128 -8.88 -2.38 -13.31
N ASP A 129 -9.80 -2.35 -12.33
CA ASP A 129 -9.51 -2.55 -10.90
C ASP A 129 -8.76 -3.85 -10.62
N MET A 130 -9.21 -4.95 -11.24
CA MET A 130 -8.55 -6.26 -11.10
C MET A 130 -7.10 -6.23 -11.60
N ALA A 131 -6.83 -5.55 -12.71
CA ALA A 131 -5.46 -5.40 -13.21
C ALA A 131 -4.61 -4.55 -12.28
N GLY A 132 -5.16 -3.49 -11.69
CA GLY A 132 -4.47 -2.68 -10.68
C GLY A 132 -4.12 -3.50 -9.43
N HIS A 133 -5.05 -4.29 -8.92
CA HIS A 133 -4.78 -5.20 -7.80
C HIS A 133 -3.76 -6.29 -8.17
N ALA A 134 -3.79 -6.81 -9.41
CA ALA A 134 -2.82 -7.80 -9.88
C ALA A 134 -1.39 -7.22 -9.96
N VAL A 135 -1.23 -5.95 -10.31
CA VAL A 135 0.07 -5.26 -10.29
C VAL A 135 0.64 -5.23 -8.87
N LEU A 136 -0.13 -4.75 -7.89
CA LEU A 136 0.30 -4.66 -6.50
C LEU A 136 0.56 -6.05 -5.87
N ALA A 137 -0.33 -7.01 -6.11
CA ALA A 137 -0.16 -8.37 -5.62
C ALA A 137 1.04 -9.08 -6.25
N GLY A 138 1.26 -8.84 -7.55
CA GLY A 138 2.42 -9.36 -8.29
C GLY A 138 3.72 -8.79 -7.76
N GLY A 139 3.78 -7.48 -7.51
CA GLY A 139 4.92 -6.81 -6.88
C GLY A 139 5.23 -7.41 -5.51
N ALA A 140 4.22 -7.53 -4.65
CA ALA A 140 4.37 -8.13 -3.32
C ALA A 140 4.87 -9.59 -3.39
N LEU A 141 4.34 -10.39 -4.32
CA LEU A 141 4.75 -11.78 -4.51
C LEU A 141 6.21 -11.89 -4.96
N MET A 142 6.59 -11.13 -6.00
CA MET A 142 7.94 -11.18 -6.56
C MET A 142 8.99 -10.75 -5.54
N ASN A 143 8.74 -9.65 -4.82
CA ASN A 143 9.67 -9.18 -3.78
C ASN A 143 9.67 -10.12 -2.56
N GLY A 144 8.53 -10.72 -2.20
CA GLY A 144 8.46 -11.73 -1.15
C GLY A 144 9.27 -13.00 -1.50
N LEU A 145 9.22 -13.45 -2.75
CA LEU A 145 10.05 -14.55 -3.25
C LEU A 145 11.54 -14.17 -3.28
N GLY A 146 11.88 -12.97 -3.74
CA GLY A 146 13.24 -12.44 -3.71
C GLY A 146 13.82 -12.44 -2.29
N ALA A 147 13.07 -11.92 -1.33
CA ALA A 147 13.45 -11.93 0.08
C ALA A 147 13.66 -13.35 0.61
N ALA A 148 12.74 -14.27 0.32
CA ALA A 148 12.84 -15.67 0.76
C ALA A 148 14.07 -16.35 0.16
N PHE A 149 14.35 -16.09 -1.13
CA PHE A 149 15.53 -16.58 -1.82
C PHE A 149 16.82 -16.04 -1.17
N SER A 150 16.89 -14.74 -0.96
CA SER A 150 18.04 -14.08 -0.33
C SER A 150 18.30 -14.60 1.09
N ILE A 151 17.25 -14.86 1.86
CA ILE A 151 17.37 -15.44 3.22
C ILE A 151 17.88 -16.89 3.17
N LYS A 152 17.34 -17.68 2.26
CA LYS A 152 17.70 -19.11 2.12
C LYS A 152 19.15 -19.29 1.68
N HIS A 153 19.64 -18.43 0.77
CA HIS A 153 20.97 -18.54 0.18
C HIS A 153 21.97 -17.59 0.86
N ARG A 154 21.63 -17.04 1.99
CA ARG A 154 22.55 -16.28 2.79
C ARG A 154 23.74 -17.17 3.12
N VAL A 155 24.93 -16.76 2.67
CA VAL A 155 26.19 -17.40 3.06
C VAL A 155 26.21 -17.40 4.60
N ALA A 156 26.26 -18.58 5.17
CA ALA A 156 26.07 -18.76 6.59
C ALA A 156 27.30 -18.22 7.33
N ASP A 157 27.17 -17.01 7.83
CA ASP A 157 27.94 -16.52 8.97
C ASP A 157 26.94 -16.29 10.10
N TRP A 158 26.60 -17.37 10.77
CA TRP A 158 25.90 -17.39 12.04
C TRP A 158 26.83 -17.90 13.14
#